data_ed62c1b153f128c0d92aa1ca42c1442a
#
_entry.id   ed62c1b153f128c0d92aa1ca42c1442a
#
_cell.length_a   1.000
_cell.length_b   1.000
_cell.length_c   1.000
_cell.angle_alpha   90.00
_cell.angle_beta   90.00
_cell.angle_gamma   90.00
#
_symmetry.space_group_name_H-M   'P 1'
#
loop_
_entity.id
_entity.type
_entity.pdbx_description
1 polymer ?
#
loop_
_entity_poly.entity_id
_entity_poly.type
_entity_poly.pdbx_seq_one_letter_code
_entity_poly.pdbx_strand_id
1 'polypeptide(L)'
;MATALYRRYRPETFAELIGQAHVTDPLRHALSADRVNHAYLFSGPRGCGKTTSARILARCLNCAEGPTDTPCGVCPSCVELSRDGGGSLDVVEIDAASHNGVDDARDLRERAVFAPARDRYKIFILDEAHMVTQQGFNALLKIVEEPPEHVKFIFATTEPEKVIGTIRSRTHHYPFRLVPPSELLTYIEQVCSSEGVSVEEGVLPLVVRAGGGSVRDTLSVLDQLIAGSPDPTVTYDHAIGLLGYTHGELLAEVMTALASGVGSETFHALHKVIHTGQDPRRFGEDLLEYVRDLIIVDQAGQEAGELLPGTSAATLEGMRSLAQGMGTPTLSLMADVMAEALSSMTGATSPTLHLELLMARLLVSRGQGAVTAPVAPSRPVVAEPAQPVQQPSPPALAPLPEVAVDAPPTQPLTEPAMIDAWPEILEAIGEKKRGVWSALVGTEVMGLEGDVVTIGFPSLTSAELLKKPQGPGLAANAELVREAILTTTGHRVRFKVQELPATDPTPPAAKEDSKAPEATGSWPTVLPPKVEEEKSVEESELVVEPETLAGPVAGELSQVGEAVIREVLGGELISENRIDDEN
;
A
#
# COMPACT_ATOMS: atom_id res chain seq x y z
N MET A 1 -19.46 -9.32 25.46
CA MET A 1 -18.66 -9.57 24.23
C MET A 1 -17.18 -9.43 24.60
N ALA A 2 -16.35 -10.40 24.22
CA ALA A 2 -14.91 -10.29 24.47
C ALA A 2 -14.33 -9.15 23.62
N THR A 3 -13.63 -8.21 24.25
CA THR A 3 -12.96 -7.11 23.54
C THR A 3 -11.74 -7.68 22.80
N ALA A 4 -11.55 -7.33 21.54
CA ALA A 4 -10.43 -7.81 20.71
C ALA A 4 -9.06 -7.54 21.38
N LEU A 5 -8.10 -8.47 21.23
CA LEU A 5 -6.79 -8.41 21.88
C LEU A 5 -6.07 -7.09 21.61
N TYR A 6 -6.07 -6.58 20.36
CA TYR A 6 -5.41 -5.31 20.03
C TYR A 6 -6.00 -4.09 20.74
N ARG A 7 -7.25 -4.16 21.25
CA ARG A 7 -7.86 -3.12 22.10
C ARG A 7 -7.49 -3.34 23.56
N ARG A 8 -7.61 -4.59 24.04
CA ARG A 8 -7.36 -4.99 25.43
C ARG A 8 -5.90 -4.77 25.84
N TYR A 9 -4.95 -5.01 24.93
CA TYR A 9 -3.52 -4.82 25.12
C TYR A 9 -3.01 -3.49 24.53
N ARG A 10 -3.90 -2.52 24.29
CA ARG A 10 -3.49 -1.20 23.83
C ARG A 10 -2.71 -0.51 24.94
N PRO A 11 -1.44 -0.06 24.70
CA PRO A 11 -0.65 0.65 25.69
C PRO A 11 -1.35 1.88 26.25
N GLU A 12 -1.20 2.13 27.54
CA GLU A 12 -1.71 3.27 28.25
C GLU A 12 -0.64 4.24 28.73
N THR A 13 0.62 3.80 28.69
CA THR A 13 1.81 4.58 29.03
C THR A 13 2.89 4.44 27.96
N PHE A 14 3.84 5.37 27.88
CA PHE A 14 4.97 5.25 26.98
C PHE A 14 5.90 4.08 27.31
N ALA A 15 5.93 3.62 28.56
CA ALA A 15 6.74 2.47 29.00
C ALA A 15 6.21 1.13 28.45
N GLU A 16 4.91 1.05 28.12
CA GLU A 16 4.28 -0.15 27.56
C GLU A 16 4.44 -0.27 26.04
N LEU A 17 4.93 0.77 25.37
CA LEU A 17 5.15 0.76 23.92
C LEU A 17 6.40 -0.03 23.59
N ILE A 18 6.24 -1.13 22.86
CA ILE A 18 7.35 -1.98 22.42
C ILE A 18 8.01 -1.44 21.15
N GLY A 19 9.32 -1.63 21.03
CA GLY A 19 10.10 -1.31 19.82
C GLY A 19 10.19 0.17 19.46
N GLN A 20 9.73 1.10 20.32
CA GLN A 20 9.66 2.54 19.99
C GLN A 20 10.50 3.43 20.92
N ALA A 21 11.53 2.88 21.59
CA ALA A 21 12.37 3.62 22.54
C ALA A 21 12.94 4.93 21.94
N HIS A 22 13.31 4.93 20.65
CA HIS A 22 13.81 6.10 19.94
C HIS A 22 12.80 7.26 19.83
N VAL A 23 11.51 7.00 20.02
CA VAL A 23 10.42 8.00 20.06
C VAL A 23 10.00 8.27 21.50
N THR A 24 9.80 7.21 22.30
CA THR A 24 9.25 7.33 23.66
C THR A 24 10.21 8.01 24.62
N ASP A 25 11.51 7.72 24.54
CA ASP A 25 12.49 8.30 25.48
C ASP A 25 12.64 9.81 25.29
N PRO A 26 12.78 10.36 24.05
CA PRO A 26 12.77 11.81 23.84
C PRO A 26 11.46 12.48 24.29
N LEU A 27 10.30 11.86 24.06
CA LEU A 27 9.01 12.40 24.50
C LEU A 27 8.90 12.44 26.03
N ARG A 28 9.26 11.37 26.70
CA ARG A 28 9.27 11.29 28.16
C ARG A 28 10.22 12.32 28.77
N HIS A 29 11.41 12.46 28.19
CA HIS A 29 12.37 13.47 28.63
C HIS A 29 11.86 14.91 28.44
N ALA A 30 11.21 15.19 27.31
CA ALA A 30 10.61 16.50 27.05
C ALA A 30 9.49 16.81 28.05
N LEU A 31 8.62 15.83 28.35
CA LEU A 31 7.55 15.97 29.33
C LEU A 31 8.08 16.19 30.74
N SER A 32 9.09 15.42 31.17
CA SER A 32 9.70 15.57 32.51
C SER A 32 10.44 16.90 32.67
N ALA A 33 10.91 17.49 31.56
CA ALA A 33 11.59 18.79 31.54
C ALA A 33 10.63 19.99 31.32
N ASP A 34 9.31 19.76 31.28
CA ASP A 34 8.25 20.73 30.94
C ASP A 34 8.49 21.47 29.61
N ARG A 35 9.06 20.76 28.63
CA ARG A 35 9.34 21.25 27.27
C ARG A 35 8.25 20.79 26.30
N VAL A 36 7.05 21.32 26.51
CA VAL A 36 5.87 20.94 25.73
C VAL A 36 5.74 21.81 24.48
N ASN A 37 5.77 21.19 23.31
CA ASN A 37 5.58 21.87 22.04
C ASN A 37 4.08 22.06 21.74
N HIS A 38 3.79 22.97 20.81
CA HIS A 38 2.42 23.23 20.36
C HIS A 38 1.94 22.24 19.31
N ALA A 39 2.84 21.63 18.52
CA ALA A 39 2.48 20.71 17.46
C ALA A 39 3.48 19.55 17.32
N TYR A 40 2.93 18.35 17.15
CA TYR A 40 3.66 17.09 17.00
C TYR A 40 3.25 16.41 15.69
N LEU A 41 4.19 15.73 15.03
CA LEU A 41 3.94 14.90 13.87
C LEU A 41 4.44 13.48 14.13
N PHE A 42 3.54 12.53 14.26
CA PHE A 42 3.83 11.12 14.40
C PHE A 42 3.70 10.44 13.05
N SER A 43 4.80 9.99 12.47
CA SER A 43 4.81 9.32 11.18
C SER A 43 5.25 7.87 11.30
N GLY A 44 4.91 7.05 10.32
CA GLY A 44 5.38 5.67 10.25
C GLY A 44 4.31 4.69 9.77
N PRO A 45 4.65 3.41 9.59
CA PRO A 45 3.76 2.40 9.06
C PRO A 45 2.46 2.24 9.86
N ARG A 46 1.45 1.59 9.24
CA ARG A 46 0.20 1.27 9.92
C ARG A 46 0.46 0.33 11.11
N GLY A 47 -0.28 0.50 12.20
CA GLY A 47 -0.26 -0.40 13.34
C GLY A 47 0.97 -0.33 14.26
N CYS A 48 1.93 0.58 14.03
CA CYS A 48 3.13 0.79 14.86
C CYS A 48 2.91 1.60 16.15
N GLY A 49 1.67 2.07 16.43
CA GLY A 49 1.33 2.75 17.68
C GLY A 49 1.17 4.28 17.62
N LYS A 50 1.15 4.92 16.44
CA LYS A 50 1.03 6.39 16.28
C LYS A 50 -0.16 6.99 17.03
N THR A 51 -1.38 6.55 16.73
CA THR A 51 -2.62 7.02 17.36
C THR A 51 -2.66 6.70 18.86
N THR A 52 -2.11 5.55 19.24
CA THR A 52 -1.96 5.17 20.66
C THR A 52 -1.04 6.14 21.38
N SER A 53 0.11 6.45 20.80
CA SER A 53 1.07 7.42 21.37
C SER A 53 0.50 8.82 21.41
N ALA A 54 -0.33 9.23 20.45
CA ALA A 54 -1.04 10.50 20.48
C ALA A 54 -1.99 10.60 21.68
N ARG A 55 -2.74 9.54 21.97
CA ARG A 55 -3.61 9.47 23.16
C ARG A 55 -2.81 9.44 24.47
N ILE A 56 -1.69 8.69 24.51
CA ILE A 56 -0.80 8.68 25.69
C ILE A 56 -0.23 10.07 25.93
N LEU A 57 0.23 10.77 24.88
CA LEU A 57 0.73 12.12 24.99
C LEU A 57 -0.36 13.08 25.52
N ALA A 58 -1.59 12.97 25.03
CA ALA A 58 -2.71 13.75 25.51
C ALA A 58 -3.01 13.48 27.01
N ARG A 59 -2.95 12.20 27.45
CA ARG A 59 -3.07 11.84 28.87
C ARG A 59 -1.96 12.45 29.71
N CYS A 60 -0.71 12.41 29.24
CA CYS A 60 0.45 12.98 29.93
C CYS A 60 0.32 14.51 30.08
N LEU A 61 -0.17 15.18 29.05
CA LEU A 61 -0.34 16.64 29.03
C LEU A 61 -1.48 17.11 29.93
N ASN A 62 -2.61 16.40 29.92
CA ASN A 62 -3.84 16.76 30.63
C ASN A 62 -4.00 16.05 31.99
N CYS A 63 -3.03 15.23 32.40
CA CYS A 63 -3.05 14.63 33.73
C CYS A 63 -3.11 15.71 34.83
N ALA A 64 -3.87 15.47 35.88
CA ALA A 64 -3.95 16.38 37.01
C ALA A 64 -2.58 16.64 37.67
N GLU A 65 -1.69 15.64 37.63
CA GLU A 65 -0.30 15.72 38.14
C GLU A 65 0.71 16.19 37.07
N GLY A 66 0.25 16.49 35.84
CA GLY A 66 1.11 16.79 34.72
C GLY A 66 1.34 18.26 34.38
N PRO A 67 2.08 18.55 33.31
CA PRO A 67 2.61 17.58 32.33
C PRO A 67 3.56 16.57 32.98
N THR A 68 3.39 15.30 32.63
CA THR A 68 4.17 14.19 33.22
C THR A 68 4.49 13.15 32.15
N ASP A 69 5.59 12.43 32.32
CA ASP A 69 5.94 11.32 31.45
C ASP A 69 5.18 10.01 31.80
N THR A 70 4.56 9.98 32.98
CA THR A 70 3.77 8.84 33.48
C THR A 70 2.42 9.37 34.02
N PRO A 71 1.31 9.19 33.28
CA PRO A 71 0.00 9.68 33.69
C PRO A 71 -0.50 8.89 34.92
N CYS A 72 -1.16 9.58 35.88
CA CYS A 72 -1.58 8.99 37.16
C CYS A 72 -2.62 7.84 37.02
N GLY A 73 -3.32 7.74 35.89
CA GLY A 73 -4.32 6.70 35.61
C GLY A 73 -5.68 6.86 36.31
N VAL A 74 -5.80 7.75 37.32
CA VAL A 74 -6.99 7.86 38.20
C VAL A 74 -7.74 9.17 38.07
N CYS A 75 -7.11 10.23 37.57
CA CYS A 75 -7.81 11.50 37.37
C CYS A 75 -8.82 11.42 36.20
N PRO A 76 -9.81 12.31 36.13
CA PRO A 76 -10.85 12.27 35.10
C PRO A 76 -10.28 12.19 33.67
N SER A 77 -9.29 13.03 33.32
CA SER A 77 -8.66 13.02 31.99
C SER A 77 -7.96 11.69 31.69
N CYS A 78 -7.27 11.10 32.69
CA CYS A 78 -6.62 9.79 32.52
C CYS A 78 -7.64 8.65 32.33
N VAL A 79 -8.76 8.69 33.05
CA VAL A 79 -9.83 7.68 32.93
C VAL A 79 -10.55 7.80 31.59
N GLU A 80 -10.92 9.02 31.18
CA GLU A 80 -11.61 9.27 29.91
C GLU A 80 -10.77 8.91 28.69
N LEU A 81 -9.45 9.11 28.74
CA LEU A 81 -8.51 8.79 27.67
C LEU A 81 -7.89 7.39 27.79
N SER A 82 -8.33 6.58 28.77
CA SER A 82 -7.91 5.18 28.89
C SER A 82 -8.38 4.34 27.70
N ARG A 83 -7.94 3.06 27.63
CA ARG A 83 -8.37 2.11 26.58
C ARG A 83 -9.88 1.87 26.57
N ASP A 84 -10.51 1.92 27.72
CA ASP A 84 -11.95 1.71 27.92
C ASP A 84 -12.73 3.04 28.10
N GLY A 85 -12.04 4.18 28.04
CA GLY A 85 -12.62 5.49 28.23
C GLY A 85 -13.44 5.97 27.03
N GLY A 86 -14.48 6.76 27.32
CA GLY A 86 -15.40 7.32 26.31
C GLY A 86 -14.86 8.51 25.52
N GLY A 87 -13.61 8.94 25.77
CA GLY A 87 -13.04 10.17 25.21
C GLY A 87 -13.22 11.38 26.13
N SER A 88 -12.48 12.45 25.91
CA SER A 88 -12.52 13.70 26.68
C SER A 88 -13.06 14.85 25.83
N LEU A 89 -13.78 15.79 26.43
CA LEU A 89 -14.25 17.00 25.77
C LEU A 89 -13.10 17.91 25.32
N ASP A 90 -11.97 17.84 26.01
CA ASP A 90 -10.81 18.69 25.74
C ASP A 90 -9.76 17.98 24.84
N VAL A 91 -10.00 16.71 24.48
CA VAL A 91 -9.19 15.97 23.51
C VAL A 91 -10.06 15.51 22.34
N VAL A 92 -9.97 16.22 21.24
CA VAL A 92 -10.77 15.96 20.03
C VAL A 92 -9.94 15.11 19.08
N GLU A 93 -10.38 13.87 18.87
CA GLU A 93 -9.78 12.95 17.91
C GLU A 93 -10.58 12.97 16.61
N ILE A 94 -9.91 13.28 15.51
CA ILE A 94 -10.50 13.42 14.18
C ILE A 94 -9.80 12.45 13.25
N ASP A 95 -10.57 11.56 12.62
CA ASP A 95 -10.09 10.74 11.51
C ASP A 95 -10.18 11.54 10.21
N ALA A 96 -9.05 11.94 9.68
CA ALA A 96 -8.99 12.72 8.45
C ALA A 96 -9.43 11.93 7.20
N ALA A 97 -9.58 10.61 7.27
CA ALA A 97 -10.17 9.85 6.17
C ALA A 97 -11.67 10.15 6.02
N SER A 98 -12.36 10.44 7.14
CA SER A 98 -13.79 10.77 7.19
C SER A 98 -14.06 12.28 7.19
N HIS A 99 -13.11 13.08 7.71
CA HIS A 99 -13.23 14.51 7.93
C HIS A 99 -12.03 15.25 7.33
N ASN A 100 -12.00 15.39 6.00
CA ASN A 100 -10.85 15.93 5.26
C ASN A 100 -11.12 17.28 4.58
N GLY A 101 -12.34 17.79 4.70
CA GLY A 101 -12.82 18.97 3.99
C GLY A 101 -12.30 20.29 4.56
N VAL A 102 -12.53 21.35 3.80
CA VAL A 102 -12.23 22.73 4.22
C VAL A 102 -13.14 23.14 5.37
N ASP A 103 -14.39 22.67 5.37
CA ASP A 103 -15.38 23.05 6.38
C ASP A 103 -15.06 22.34 7.71
N ASP A 104 -14.65 21.06 7.69
CA ASP A 104 -14.15 20.36 8.89
C ASP A 104 -12.94 21.10 9.49
N ALA A 105 -12.04 21.56 8.65
CA ALA A 105 -10.86 22.32 9.08
C ALA A 105 -11.24 23.72 9.65
N ARG A 106 -12.28 24.36 9.13
CA ARG A 106 -12.81 25.62 9.68
C ARG A 106 -13.48 25.40 11.03
N ASP A 107 -14.31 24.38 11.16
CA ASP A 107 -14.93 24.00 12.42
C ASP A 107 -13.89 23.71 13.50
N LEU A 108 -12.84 22.97 13.15
CA LEU A 108 -11.73 22.71 14.05
C LEU A 108 -11.06 24.01 14.50
N ARG A 109 -10.76 24.90 13.56
CA ARG A 109 -10.17 26.21 13.87
C ARG A 109 -11.06 27.05 14.80
N GLU A 110 -12.38 27.07 14.58
CA GLU A 110 -13.33 27.78 15.43
C GLU A 110 -13.35 27.19 16.85
N ARG A 111 -13.40 25.87 16.97
CA ARG A 111 -13.32 25.17 18.27
C ARG A 111 -12.00 25.42 19.00
N ALA A 112 -10.90 25.58 18.27
CA ALA A 112 -9.59 25.79 18.87
C ALA A 112 -9.42 27.18 19.52
N VAL A 113 -10.24 28.18 19.17
CA VAL A 113 -10.23 29.49 19.82
C VAL A 113 -10.75 29.44 21.27
N PHE A 114 -11.65 28.48 21.54
CA PHE A 114 -12.23 28.37 22.89
C PHE A 114 -11.28 27.67 23.86
N ALA A 115 -11.21 28.18 25.08
CA ALA A 115 -10.45 27.53 26.15
C ALA A 115 -10.97 26.11 26.44
N PRO A 116 -10.12 25.21 26.98
CA PRO A 116 -10.56 23.91 27.43
C PRO A 116 -11.65 24.02 28.50
N ALA A 117 -12.57 23.05 28.51
CA ALA A 117 -13.69 23.06 29.46
C ALA A 117 -13.26 22.71 30.89
N ARG A 118 -12.26 21.82 31.02
CA ARG A 118 -11.80 21.30 32.31
C ARG A 118 -10.29 21.14 32.39
N ASP A 119 -9.68 20.59 31.32
CA ASP A 119 -8.30 20.15 31.31
C ASP A 119 -7.33 21.32 31.08
N ARG A 120 -6.02 21.05 31.14
CA ARG A 120 -4.99 22.12 30.97
C ARG A 120 -4.88 22.56 29.51
N TYR A 121 -4.97 21.60 28.58
CA TYR A 121 -4.84 21.87 27.15
C TYR A 121 -6.05 21.35 26.39
N LYS A 122 -6.42 22.05 25.34
CA LYS A 122 -7.32 21.58 24.30
C LYS A 122 -6.46 20.93 23.21
N ILE A 123 -6.58 19.63 23.05
CA ILE A 123 -5.71 18.82 22.20
C ILE A 123 -6.50 18.32 21.01
N PHE A 124 -5.97 18.53 19.81
CA PHE A 124 -6.52 18.02 18.57
C PHE A 124 -5.60 16.92 18.03
N ILE A 125 -6.12 15.70 17.94
CA ILE A 125 -5.45 14.54 17.33
C ILE A 125 -6.06 14.35 15.94
N LEU A 126 -5.25 14.58 14.89
CA LEU A 126 -5.65 14.33 13.52
C LEU A 126 -4.99 13.03 13.07
N ASP A 127 -5.77 11.96 13.01
CA ASP A 127 -5.30 10.66 12.51
C ASP A 127 -5.42 10.61 11.00
N GLU A 128 -4.55 9.83 10.35
CA GLU A 128 -4.34 9.77 8.89
C GLU A 128 -4.28 11.17 8.25
N ALA A 129 -3.53 12.08 8.87
CA ALA A 129 -3.45 13.50 8.51
C ALA A 129 -3.09 13.74 7.02
N HIS A 130 -2.46 12.79 6.33
CA HIS A 130 -2.20 12.88 4.90
C HIS A 130 -3.47 12.88 4.03
N MET A 131 -4.62 12.51 4.58
CA MET A 131 -5.92 12.56 3.90
C MET A 131 -6.55 13.96 3.89
N VAL A 132 -6.06 14.89 4.74
CA VAL A 132 -6.54 16.27 4.74
C VAL A 132 -6.22 16.93 3.40
N THR A 133 -7.22 17.56 2.79
CA THR A 133 -7.04 18.25 1.51
C THR A 133 -6.08 19.45 1.65
N GLN A 134 -5.44 19.85 0.56
CA GLN A 134 -4.57 21.04 0.52
C GLN A 134 -5.29 22.29 1.06
N GLN A 135 -6.57 22.44 0.71
CA GLN A 135 -7.39 23.56 1.15
C GLN A 135 -7.73 23.46 2.65
N GLY A 136 -7.98 22.24 3.16
CA GLY A 136 -8.17 21.98 4.59
C GLY A 136 -6.92 22.34 5.39
N PHE A 137 -5.74 21.90 4.96
CA PHE A 137 -4.49 22.31 5.59
C PHE A 137 -4.28 23.83 5.58
N ASN A 138 -4.58 24.51 4.47
CA ASN A 138 -4.46 25.97 4.38
C ASN A 138 -5.38 26.68 5.39
N ALA A 139 -6.57 26.12 5.69
CA ALA A 139 -7.45 26.66 6.71
C ALA A 139 -6.89 26.50 8.13
N LEU A 140 -6.09 25.45 8.38
CA LEU A 140 -5.44 25.17 9.66
C LEU A 140 -4.11 25.91 9.85
N LEU A 141 -3.42 26.33 8.77
CA LEU A 141 -2.08 26.92 8.85
C LEU A 141 -1.97 28.01 9.91
N LYS A 142 -2.89 28.96 9.89
CA LYS A 142 -2.83 30.13 10.80
C LYS A 142 -2.85 29.74 12.27
N ILE A 143 -3.64 28.71 12.64
CA ILE A 143 -3.75 28.30 14.05
C ILE A 143 -2.63 27.32 14.45
N VAL A 144 -2.01 26.64 13.49
CA VAL A 144 -0.81 25.81 13.75
C VAL A 144 0.44 26.66 13.81
N GLU A 145 0.49 27.80 13.08
CA GLU A 145 1.62 28.75 13.13
C GLU A 145 1.61 29.58 14.43
N GLU A 146 0.46 30.10 14.82
CA GLU A 146 0.27 30.95 15.99
C GLU A 146 -0.87 30.38 16.85
N PRO A 147 -0.67 29.22 17.48
CA PRO A 147 -1.72 28.63 18.31
C PRO A 147 -1.90 29.40 19.62
N PRO A 148 -3.13 29.46 20.17
CA PRO A 148 -3.33 29.84 21.54
C PRO A 148 -2.50 28.94 22.49
N GLU A 149 -2.03 29.47 23.62
CA GLU A 149 -1.16 28.72 24.56
C GLU A 149 -1.78 27.40 25.04
N HIS A 150 -3.10 27.39 25.18
CA HIS A 150 -3.88 26.24 25.63
C HIS A 150 -4.11 25.17 24.52
N VAL A 151 -3.73 25.42 23.27
CA VAL A 151 -3.99 24.51 22.15
C VAL A 151 -2.76 23.68 21.82
N LYS A 152 -2.98 22.38 21.60
CA LYS A 152 -1.93 21.44 21.12
C LYS A 152 -2.45 20.64 19.94
N PHE A 153 -1.59 20.41 18.94
CA PHE A 153 -1.88 19.58 17.77
C PHE A 153 -1.03 18.33 17.75
N ILE A 154 -1.63 17.20 17.44
CA ILE A 154 -0.92 15.94 17.22
C ILE A 154 -1.40 15.36 15.89
N PHE A 155 -0.55 15.43 14.88
CA PHE A 155 -0.80 14.84 13.57
C PHE A 155 -0.23 13.43 13.55
N ALA A 156 -1.02 12.44 13.17
CA ALA A 156 -0.58 11.07 12.94
C ALA A 156 -0.75 10.72 11.45
N THR A 157 0.25 10.13 10.82
CA THR A 157 0.23 9.84 9.38
C THR A 157 1.05 8.62 9.02
N THR A 158 0.61 7.87 8.01
CA THR A 158 1.41 6.83 7.36
C THR A 158 2.31 7.40 6.26
N GLU A 159 1.96 8.57 5.69
CA GLU A 159 2.64 9.17 4.55
C GLU A 159 3.04 10.63 4.86
N PRO A 160 4.15 10.83 5.57
CA PRO A 160 4.57 12.18 6.00
C PRO A 160 4.90 13.13 4.85
N GLU A 161 5.29 12.61 3.68
CA GLU A 161 5.57 13.38 2.48
C GLU A 161 4.32 14.04 1.88
N LYS A 162 3.14 13.47 2.08
CA LYS A 162 1.87 14.05 1.65
C LYS A 162 1.36 15.17 2.55
N VAL A 163 1.85 15.25 3.80
CA VAL A 163 1.56 16.39 4.68
C VAL A 163 2.30 17.61 4.16
N ILE A 164 1.59 18.74 4.01
CA ILE A 164 2.18 19.95 3.43
C ILE A 164 3.42 20.42 4.20
N GLY A 165 4.43 20.87 3.45
CA GLY A 165 5.73 21.27 4.01
C GLY A 165 5.67 22.35 5.07
N THR A 166 4.69 23.24 4.97
CA THR A 166 4.43 24.33 5.95
C THR A 166 4.00 23.81 7.32
N ILE A 167 3.20 22.76 7.39
CA ILE A 167 2.83 22.07 8.65
C ILE A 167 4.04 21.29 9.18
N ARG A 168 4.70 20.48 8.31
CA ARG A 168 5.87 19.68 8.72
C ARG A 168 6.98 20.51 9.35
N SER A 169 7.26 21.70 8.81
CA SER A 169 8.32 22.58 9.33
C SER A 169 8.02 23.19 10.71
N ARG A 170 6.76 23.13 11.15
CA ARG A 170 6.29 23.69 12.43
C ARG A 170 5.93 22.63 13.47
N THR A 171 6.06 21.37 13.10
CA THR A 171 5.78 20.22 13.98
C THR A 171 7.07 19.55 14.44
N HIS A 172 7.08 19.06 15.67
CA HIS A 172 8.13 18.15 16.13
C HIS A 172 7.85 16.76 15.61
N HIS A 173 8.73 16.27 14.73
CA HIS A 173 8.57 15.02 14.00
C HIS A 173 9.16 13.84 14.75
N TYR A 174 8.35 12.80 14.96
CA TYR A 174 8.70 11.55 15.62
C TYR A 174 8.37 10.37 14.69
N PRO A 175 9.39 9.74 14.05
CA PRO A 175 9.18 8.64 13.13
C PRO A 175 9.08 7.30 13.88
N PHE A 176 7.92 6.68 13.84
CA PHE A 176 7.67 5.33 14.34
C PHE A 176 8.14 4.28 13.34
N ARG A 177 8.51 3.11 13.82
CA ARG A 177 9.02 2.00 13.01
C ARG A 177 8.20 0.73 13.26
N LEU A 178 8.32 -0.23 12.35
CA LEU A 178 7.86 -1.59 12.61
C LEU A 178 8.70 -2.18 13.74
N VAL A 179 8.07 -3.03 14.54
CA VAL A 179 8.76 -3.71 15.65
C VAL A 179 9.54 -4.89 15.10
N PRO A 180 10.81 -5.10 15.52
CA PRO A 180 11.59 -6.25 15.13
C PRO A 180 10.89 -7.58 15.47
N PRO A 181 10.99 -8.61 14.61
CA PRO A 181 10.33 -9.89 14.83
C PRO A 181 10.63 -10.54 16.20
N SER A 182 11.87 -10.44 16.69
CA SER A 182 12.28 -11.00 17.97
C SER A 182 11.58 -10.34 19.17
N GLU A 183 11.47 -8.99 19.16
CA GLU A 183 10.78 -8.26 20.22
C GLU A 183 9.27 -8.55 20.18
N LEU A 184 8.71 -8.62 18.96
CA LEU A 184 7.29 -8.91 18.75
C LEU A 184 6.94 -10.33 19.18
N LEU A 185 7.82 -11.31 18.92
CA LEU A 185 7.67 -12.70 19.37
C LEU A 185 7.59 -12.77 20.90
N THR A 186 8.56 -12.18 21.59
CA THR A 186 8.57 -12.13 23.07
C THR A 186 7.30 -11.47 23.63
N TYR A 187 6.82 -10.42 22.98
CA TYR A 187 5.60 -9.76 23.41
C TYR A 187 4.35 -10.63 23.25
N ILE A 188 4.16 -11.30 22.11
CA ILE A 188 2.98 -12.16 21.92
C ILE A 188 3.03 -13.42 22.78
N GLU A 189 4.22 -13.94 23.15
CA GLU A 189 4.38 -15.00 24.15
C GLU A 189 3.83 -14.57 25.51
N GLN A 190 4.13 -13.33 25.94
CA GLN A 190 3.59 -12.76 27.17
C GLN A 190 2.06 -12.60 27.09
N VAL A 191 1.53 -12.16 25.95
CA VAL A 191 0.09 -12.04 25.73
C VAL A 191 -0.59 -13.42 25.81
N CYS A 192 -0.07 -14.45 25.15
CA CYS A 192 -0.61 -15.82 25.23
C CYS A 192 -0.61 -16.33 26.67
N SER A 193 0.49 -16.11 27.40
CA SER A 193 0.59 -16.48 28.82
C SER A 193 -0.44 -15.78 29.69
N SER A 194 -0.71 -14.49 29.42
CA SER A 194 -1.69 -13.68 30.15
C SER A 194 -3.14 -14.10 29.86
N GLU A 195 -3.40 -14.56 28.62
CA GLU A 195 -4.71 -15.08 28.19
C GLU A 195 -4.90 -16.57 28.58
N GLY A 196 -3.87 -17.24 29.11
CA GLY A 196 -3.92 -18.67 29.46
C GLY A 196 -4.03 -19.59 28.24
N VAL A 197 -3.56 -19.13 27.06
CA VAL A 197 -3.60 -19.87 25.79
C VAL A 197 -2.27 -20.58 25.57
N SER A 198 -2.34 -21.88 25.27
CA SER A 198 -1.19 -22.68 24.86
C SER A 198 -1.07 -22.63 23.32
N VAL A 199 0.15 -22.55 22.82
CA VAL A 199 0.44 -22.54 21.38
C VAL A 199 1.51 -23.57 21.06
N GLU A 200 1.35 -24.30 19.96
CA GLU A 200 2.37 -25.24 19.49
C GLU A 200 3.60 -24.50 18.95
N GLU A 201 4.72 -25.23 18.94
CA GLU A 201 5.97 -24.73 18.35
C GLU A 201 5.76 -24.33 16.89
N GLY A 202 6.30 -23.15 16.49
CA GLY A 202 6.16 -22.62 15.13
C GLY A 202 4.93 -21.74 14.90
N VAL A 203 3.88 -21.76 15.74
CA VAL A 203 2.67 -20.92 15.57
C VAL A 203 2.99 -19.43 15.72
N LEU A 204 3.67 -19.03 16.78
CA LEU A 204 3.95 -17.62 17.04
C LEU A 204 4.82 -16.97 15.95
N PRO A 205 5.86 -17.62 15.41
CA PRO A 205 6.58 -17.12 14.24
C PRO A 205 5.67 -16.86 13.03
N LEU A 206 4.67 -17.73 12.76
CA LEU A 206 3.70 -17.48 11.68
C LEU A 206 2.85 -16.25 11.96
N VAL A 207 2.43 -16.04 13.20
CA VAL A 207 1.65 -14.85 13.62
C VAL A 207 2.47 -13.58 13.45
N VAL A 208 3.74 -13.58 13.87
CA VAL A 208 4.67 -12.44 13.71
C VAL A 208 4.88 -12.13 12.23
N ARG A 209 5.08 -13.17 11.42
CA ARG A 209 5.22 -13.05 9.97
C ARG A 209 3.96 -12.42 9.34
N ALA A 210 2.77 -12.92 9.69
CA ALA A 210 1.51 -12.38 9.19
C ALA A 210 1.27 -10.92 9.59
N GLY A 211 1.71 -10.54 10.80
CA GLY A 211 1.60 -9.18 11.33
C GLY A 211 2.59 -8.18 10.74
N GLY A 212 3.64 -8.65 10.04
CA GLY A 212 4.60 -7.82 9.31
C GLY A 212 5.27 -6.72 10.15
N GLY A 213 5.46 -6.94 11.45
CA GLY A 213 6.04 -5.96 12.39
C GLY A 213 5.05 -4.93 12.96
N SER A 214 3.77 -5.00 12.55
CA SER A 214 2.69 -4.20 13.11
C SER A 214 2.12 -4.89 14.36
N VAL A 215 2.25 -4.27 15.52
CA VAL A 215 1.71 -4.81 16.79
C VAL A 215 0.20 -5.04 16.71
N ARG A 216 -0.53 -4.07 16.12
CA ARG A 216 -1.99 -4.15 15.96
C ARG A 216 -2.40 -5.35 15.10
N ASP A 217 -1.76 -5.52 13.95
CA ASP A 217 -2.14 -6.55 13.00
C ASP A 217 -1.71 -7.93 13.52
N THR A 218 -0.54 -8.03 14.18
CA THR A 218 -0.09 -9.25 14.89
C THR A 218 -1.09 -9.69 15.98
N LEU A 219 -1.54 -8.77 16.83
CA LEU A 219 -2.55 -9.07 17.85
C LEU A 219 -3.91 -9.43 17.24
N SER A 220 -4.28 -8.83 16.11
CA SER A 220 -5.52 -9.18 15.40
C SER A 220 -5.47 -10.58 14.81
N VAL A 221 -4.32 -10.96 14.24
CA VAL A 221 -4.07 -12.33 13.74
C VAL A 221 -4.10 -13.35 14.88
N LEU A 222 -3.43 -13.05 16.00
CA LEU A 222 -3.43 -13.90 17.18
C LEU A 222 -4.85 -14.09 17.74
N ASP A 223 -5.63 -13.00 17.82
CA ASP A 223 -7.02 -13.04 18.28
C ASP A 223 -7.90 -13.95 17.40
N GLN A 224 -7.72 -13.87 16.07
CA GLN A 224 -8.43 -14.73 15.12
C GLN A 224 -8.06 -16.22 15.30
N LEU A 225 -6.78 -16.53 15.54
CA LEU A 225 -6.32 -17.89 15.77
C LEU A 225 -6.90 -18.46 17.08
N ILE A 226 -6.88 -17.68 18.16
CA ILE A 226 -7.44 -18.08 19.45
C ILE A 226 -8.95 -18.29 19.35
N ALA A 227 -9.66 -17.36 18.71
CA ALA A 227 -11.12 -17.44 18.55
C ALA A 227 -11.55 -18.60 17.63
N GLY A 228 -10.72 -18.96 16.65
CA GLY A 228 -10.99 -20.06 15.72
C GLY A 228 -10.58 -21.44 16.24
N SER A 229 -9.81 -21.52 17.34
CA SER A 229 -9.34 -22.79 17.87
C SER A 229 -10.43 -23.47 18.71
N PRO A 230 -10.75 -24.74 18.45
CA PRO A 230 -11.76 -25.49 19.22
C PRO A 230 -11.29 -25.80 20.65
N ASP A 231 -9.98 -25.88 20.86
CA ASP A 231 -9.33 -26.17 22.12
C ASP A 231 -8.54 -24.95 22.63
N PRO A 232 -8.18 -24.88 23.92
CA PRO A 232 -7.34 -23.80 24.46
C PRO A 232 -5.90 -23.82 23.92
N THR A 233 -5.56 -24.79 23.06
CA THR A 233 -4.26 -24.92 22.40
C THR A 233 -4.40 -24.62 20.91
N VAL A 234 -3.67 -23.62 20.42
CA VAL A 234 -3.57 -23.30 19.00
C VAL A 234 -2.54 -24.23 18.34
N THR A 235 -3.02 -25.09 17.45
CA THR A 235 -2.13 -26.04 16.73
C THR A 235 -1.50 -25.38 15.51
N TYR A 236 -0.35 -25.93 15.07
CA TYR A 236 0.36 -25.43 13.88
C TYR A 236 -0.47 -25.59 12.60
N ASP A 237 -1.11 -26.75 12.42
CA ASP A 237 -1.96 -27.01 11.25
C ASP A 237 -3.17 -26.08 11.18
N HIS A 238 -3.79 -25.79 12.34
CA HIS A 238 -4.89 -24.83 12.39
C HIS A 238 -4.42 -23.42 12.01
N ALA A 239 -3.25 -23.00 12.51
CA ALA A 239 -2.68 -21.69 12.20
C ALA A 239 -2.38 -21.54 10.69
N ILE A 240 -1.76 -22.56 10.08
CA ILE A 240 -1.49 -22.57 8.64
C ILE A 240 -2.79 -22.51 7.85
N GLY A 241 -3.77 -23.34 8.19
CA GLY A 241 -5.05 -23.39 7.47
C GLY A 241 -5.82 -22.07 7.53
N LEU A 242 -5.86 -21.43 8.72
CA LEU A 242 -6.57 -20.16 8.89
C LEU A 242 -5.86 -18.98 8.23
N LEU A 243 -4.53 -18.95 8.27
CA LEU A 243 -3.73 -17.87 7.70
C LEU A 243 -3.46 -18.05 6.20
N GLY A 244 -3.83 -19.20 5.63
CA GLY A 244 -3.62 -19.51 4.21
C GLY A 244 -2.14 -19.64 3.83
N TYR A 245 -1.27 -20.00 4.78
CA TYR A 245 0.13 -20.29 4.49
C TYR A 245 0.29 -21.69 3.89
N THR A 246 1.33 -21.85 3.09
CA THR A 246 1.69 -23.16 2.57
C THR A 246 2.48 -23.94 3.63
N HIS A 247 2.12 -25.20 3.84
CA HIS A 247 2.89 -26.09 4.70
C HIS A 247 4.35 -26.15 4.28
N GLY A 248 5.28 -26.02 5.22
CA GLY A 248 6.73 -26.04 4.94
C GLY A 248 7.19 -27.30 4.22
N GLU A 249 6.54 -28.44 4.49
CA GLU A 249 6.82 -29.71 3.80
C GLU A 249 6.51 -29.64 2.29
N LEU A 250 5.40 -28.98 1.89
CA LEU A 250 5.05 -28.81 0.49
C LEU A 250 6.03 -27.86 -0.23
N LEU A 251 6.49 -26.80 0.47
CA LEU A 251 7.53 -25.92 -0.06
C LEU A 251 8.84 -26.67 -0.26
N ALA A 252 9.26 -27.47 0.72
CA ALA A 252 10.46 -28.30 0.65
C ALA A 252 10.36 -29.35 -0.47
N GLU A 253 9.19 -29.97 -0.66
CA GLU A 253 8.93 -30.95 -1.72
C GLU A 253 9.08 -30.31 -3.11
N VAL A 254 8.46 -29.15 -3.34
CA VAL A 254 8.56 -28.40 -4.60
C VAL A 254 9.99 -27.95 -4.86
N MET A 255 10.68 -27.42 -3.84
CA MET A 255 12.08 -26.99 -3.99
C MET A 255 13.03 -28.19 -4.23
N THR A 256 12.78 -29.33 -3.62
CA THR A 256 13.53 -30.57 -3.86
C THR A 256 13.33 -31.05 -5.30
N ALA A 257 12.09 -31.02 -5.80
CA ALA A 257 11.77 -31.35 -7.18
C ALA A 257 12.41 -30.37 -8.18
N LEU A 258 12.40 -29.07 -7.88
CA LEU A 258 13.15 -28.07 -8.64
C LEU A 258 14.65 -28.34 -8.59
N ALA A 259 15.20 -28.75 -7.43
CA ALA A 259 16.59 -29.10 -7.27
C ALA A 259 16.99 -30.38 -8.03
N SER A 260 16.10 -31.33 -8.28
CA SER A 260 16.36 -32.49 -9.16
C SER A 260 16.51 -32.10 -10.65
N GLY A 261 15.83 -31.00 -11.06
CA GLY A 261 15.77 -30.57 -12.46
C GLY A 261 14.86 -31.42 -13.33
N VAL A 262 14.08 -32.32 -12.72
CA VAL A 262 13.15 -33.19 -13.42
C VAL A 262 11.78 -32.50 -13.53
N GLY A 263 11.41 -32.06 -14.73
CA GLY A 263 10.17 -31.28 -14.93
C GLY A 263 8.92 -32.05 -14.49
N SER A 264 8.84 -33.37 -14.72
CA SER A 264 7.69 -34.17 -14.28
C SER A 264 7.51 -34.16 -12.76
N GLU A 265 8.59 -34.25 -11.98
CA GLU A 265 8.54 -34.21 -10.53
C GLU A 265 8.09 -32.81 -10.03
N THR A 266 8.63 -31.76 -10.64
CA THR A 266 8.28 -30.38 -10.30
C THR A 266 6.79 -30.11 -10.53
N PHE A 267 6.25 -30.50 -11.68
CA PHE A 267 4.83 -30.30 -11.96
C PHE A 267 3.92 -31.20 -11.11
N HIS A 268 4.34 -32.42 -10.77
CA HIS A 268 3.58 -33.25 -9.82
C HIS A 268 3.54 -32.64 -8.43
N ALA A 269 4.66 -32.14 -7.92
CA ALA A 269 4.69 -31.45 -6.63
C ALA A 269 3.81 -30.19 -6.65
N LEU A 270 3.87 -29.41 -7.73
CA LEU A 270 2.99 -28.24 -7.91
C LEU A 270 1.52 -28.61 -7.94
N HIS A 271 1.13 -29.62 -8.71
CA HIS A 271 -0.26 -30.09 -8.78
C HIS A 271 -0.78 -30.53 -7.40
N LYS A 272 0.08 -31.19 -6.59
CA LYS A 272 -0.26 -31.54 -5.21
C LYS A 272 -0.62 -30.30 -4.40
N VAL A 273 0.16 -29.21 -4.50
CA VAL A 273 -0.13 -27.93 -3.83
C VAL A 273 -1.46 -27.34 -4.32
N ILE A 274 -1.69 -27.30 -5.63
CA ILE A 274 -2.94 -26.78 -6.20
C ILE A 274 -4.16 -27.59 -5.72
N HIS A 275 -4.02 -28.92 -5.63
CA HIS A 275 -5.09 -29.80 -5.12
C HIS A 275 -5.41 -29.61 -3.64
N THR A 276 -4.50 -29.06 -2.84
CA THR A 276 -4.80 -28.68 -1.44
C THR A 276 -5.64 -27.40 -1.32
N GLY A 277 -5.94 -26.74 -2.44
CA GLY A 277 -6.74 -25.51 -2.47
C GLY A 277 -5.99 -24.25 -2.07
N GLN A 278 -4.66 -24.31 -2.05
CA GLN A 278 -3.81 -23.13 -1.77
C GLN A 278 -3.97 -22.06 -2.84
N ASP A 279 -3.98 -20.80 -2.42
CA ASP A 279 -3.95 -19.67 -3.36
C ASP A 279 -2.62 -19.66 -4.14
N PRO A 280 -2.64 -19.71 -5.49
CA PRO A 280 -1.43 -19.81 -6.30
C PRO A 280 -0.46 -18.66 -6.09
N ARG A 281 -0.95 -17.44 -5.88
CA ARG A 281 -0.11 -16.28 -5.63
C ARG A 281 0.55 -16.37 -4.26
N ARG A 282 -0.24 -16.71 -3.24
CA ARG A 282 0.25 -16.89 -1.88
C ARG A 282 1.32 -17.97 -1.81
N PHE A 283 1.09 -19.11 -2.48
CA PHE A 283 2.11 -20.16 -2.62
C PHE A 283 3.40 -19.61 -3.25
N GLY A 284 3.30 -18.81 -4.31
CA GLY A 284 4.48 -18.20 -4.95
C GLY A 284 5.23 -17.26 -4.00
N GLU A 285 4.51 -16.47 -3.19
CA GLU A 285 5.08 -15.59 -2.16
C GLU A 285 5.80 -16.41 -1.07
N ASP A 286 5.16 -17.46 -0.57
CA ASP A 286 5.75 -18.37 0.44
C ASP A 286 6.98 -19.11 -0.11
N LEU A 287 6.95 -19.53 -1.39
CA LEU A 287 8.08 -20.17 -2.04
C LEU A 287 9.27 -19.21 -2.22
N LEU A 288 9.02 -17.95 -2.60
CA LEU A 288 10.05 -16.91 -2.69
C LEU A 288 10.70 -16.68 -1.31
N GLU A 289 9.89 -16.65 -0.26
CA GLU A 289 10.39 -16.49 1.10
C GLU A 289 11.23 -17.70 1.53
N TYR A 290 10.81 -18.91 1.15
CA TYR A 290 11.58 -20.12 1.40
C TYR A 290 12.94 -20.11 0.64
N VAL A 291 12.99 -19.60 -0.60
CA VAL A 291 14.25 -19.42 -1.35
C VAL A 291 15.15 -18.39 -0.65
N ARG A 292 14.61 -17.29 -0.14
CA ARG A 292 15.36 -16.32 0.70
C ARG A 292 15.97 -17.01 1.92
N ASP A 293 15.19 -17.82 2.60
CA ASP A 293 15.65 -18.53 3.79
C ASP A 293 16.75 -19.54 3.46
N LEU A 294 16.66 -20.24 2.33
CA LEU A 294 17.72 -21.10 1.81
C LEU A 294 19.04 -20.33 1.56
N ILE A 295 18.95 -19.11 0.99
CA ILE A 295 20.11 -18.24 0.78
C ILE A 295 20.73 -17.84 2.13
N ILE A 296 19.89 -17.45 3.12
CA ILE A 296 20.34 -17.10 4.46
C ILE A 296 21.05 -18.30 5.11
N VAL A 297 20.46 -19.49 5.04
CA VAL A 297 21.04 -20.72 5.61
C VAL A 297 22.38 -21.07 4.99
N ASP A 298 22.52 -20.91 3.66
CA ASP A 298 23.78 -21.17 2.95
C ASP A 298 24.87 -20.17 3.34
N GLN A 299 24.54 -18.88 3.47
CA GLN A 299 25.51 -17.82 3.75
C GLN A 299 25.86 -17.68 5.24
N ALA A 300 24.87 -17.83 6.13
CA ALA A 300 25.08 -17.70 7.57
C ALA A 300 25.59 -18.98 8.25
N GLY A 301 25.45 -20.13 7.61
CA GLY A 301 25.94 -21.40 8.13
C GLY A 301 25.33 -21.75 9.50
N GLN A 302 26.16 -21.79 10.55
CA GLN A 302 25.70 -22.14 11.90
C GLN A 302 24.90 -21.02 12.59
N GLU A 303 25.07 -19.78 12.20
CA GLU A 303 24.36 -18.63 12.75
C GLU A 303 22.95 -18.46 12.17
N ALA A 304 22.56 -19.28 11.19
CA ALA A 304 21.26 -19.20 10.53
C ALA A 304 20.08 -19.31 11.51
N GLY A 305 20.21 -20.06 12.61
CA GLY A 305 19.17 -20.18 13.65
C GLY A 305 18.87 -18.85 14.39
N GLU A 306 19.84 -17.97 14.51
CA GLU A 306 19.64 -16.64 15.09
C GLU A 306 18.93 -15.68 14.11
N LEU A 307 19.16 -15.87 12.80
CA LEU A 307 18.57 -15.06 11.74
C LEU A 307 17.16 -15.52 11.33
N LEU A 308 16.85 -16.81 11.58
CA LEU A 308 15.56 -17.43 11.27
C LEU A 308 14.89 -17.95 12.58
N PRO A 309 14.47 -17.06 13.47
CA PRO A 309 13.87 -17.43 14.75
C PRO A 309 12.59 -18.26 14.54
N GLY A 310 12.45 -19.36 15.31
CA GLY A 310 11.30 -20.25 15.24
C GLY A 310 11.41 -21.38 14.21
N THR A 311 12.53 -21.49 13.49
CA THR A 311 12.81 -22.63 12.62
C THR A 311 13.53 -23.73 13.42
N SER A 312 13.01 -24.97 13.39
CA SER A 312 13.60 -26.07 14.12
C SER A 312 14.99 -26.45 13.58
N ALA A 313 15.85 -27.00 14.44
CA ALA A 313 17.19 -27.45 14.04
C ALA A 313 17.16 -28.50 12.90
N ALA A 314 16.15 -29.37 12.92
CA ALA A 314 15.97 -30.38 11.86
C ALA A 314 15.58 -29.73 10.53
N THR A 315 14.70 -28.73 10.55
CA THR A 315 14.32 -27.96 9.34
C THR A 315 15.52 -27.22 8.77
N LEU A 316 16.31 -26.55 9.64
CA LEU A 316 17.52 -25.82 9.21
C LEU A 316 18.55 -26.77 8.56
N GLU A 317 18.70 -27.99 9.05
CA GLU A 317 19.62 -28.97 8.44
C GLU A 317 19.12 -29.44 7.07
N GLY A 318 17.82 -29.69 6.92
CA GLY A 318 17.20 -29.99 5.62
C GLY A 318 17.39 -28.86 4.63
N MET A 319 17.15 -27.62 5.05
CA MET A 319 17.35 -26.42 4.24
C MET A 319 18.83 -26.24 3.84
N ARG A 320 19.77 -26.52 4.74
CA ARG A 320 21.21 -26.44 4.45
C ARG A 320 21.63 -27.44 3.40
N SER A 321 21.16 -28.69 3.50
CA SER A 321 21.43 -29.70 2.49
C SER A 321 20.90 -29.30 1.11
N LEU A 322 19.69 -28.76 1.05
CA LEU A 322 19.06 -28.32 -0.18
C LEU A 322 19.79 -27.11 -0.78
N ALA A 323 20.13 -26.11 0.04
CA ALA A 323 20.83 -24.91 -0.38
C ALA A 323 22.22 -25.21 -0.95
N GLN A 324 22.99 -26.08 -0.28
CA GLN A 324 24.28 -26.53 -0.78
C GLN A 324 24.18 -27.29 -2.11
N GLY A 325 23.11 -28.09 -2.29
CA GLY A 325 22.86 -28.81 -3.55
C GLY A 325 22.55 -27.90 -4.73
N MET A 326 21.91 -26.77 -4.49
CA MET A 326 21.53 -25.81 -5.52
C MET A 326 22.58 -24.72 -5.75
N GLY A 327 23.22 -24.25 -4.69
CA GLY A 327 24.18 -23.15 -4.68
C GLY A 327 23.54 -21.75 -4.72
N THR A 328 24.15 -20.80 -3.99
CA THR A 328 23.65 -19.42 -3.88
C THR A 328 23.39 -18.72 -5.22
N PRO A 329 24.24 -18.85 -6.27
CA PRO A 329 23.97 -18.18 -7.55
C PRO A 329 22.67 -18.65 -8.21
N THR A 330 22.36 -19.95 -8.12
CA THR A 330 21.09 -20.50 -8.65
C THR A 330 19.91 -20.03 -7.85
N LEU A 331 19.99 -20.04 -6.51
CA LEU A 331 18.94 -19.55 -5.61
C LEU A 331 18.65 -18.07 -5.84
N SER A 332 19.69 -17.23 -6.00
CA SER A 332 19.52 -15.81 -6.29
C SER A 332 18.82 -15.57 -7.63
N LEU A 333 19.22 -16.28 -8.69
CA LEU A 333 18.56 -16.19 -9.99
C LEU A 333 17.10 -16.64 -9.92
N MET A 334 16.81 -17.69 -9.16
CA MET A 334 15.43 -18.15 -8.94
C MET A 334 14.62 -17.10 -8.19
N ALA A 335 15.18 -16.45 -7.16
CA ALA A 335 14.50 -15.38 -6.44
C ALA A 335 14.13 -14.20 -7.36
N ASP A 336 15.04 -13.78 -8.25
CA ASP A 336 14.78 -12.72 -9.22
C ASP A 336 13.63 -13.08 -10.18
N VAL A 337 13.66 -14.29 -10.75
CA VAL A 337 12.61 -14.79 -11.64
C VAL A 337 11.25 -14.86 -10.93
N MET A 338 11.24 -15.28 -9.65
CA MET A 338 10.02 -15.35 -8.83
C MET A 338 9.47 -13.96 -8.52
N ALA A 339 10.32 -13.02 -8.13
CA ALA A 339 9.90 -11.64 -7.81
C ALA A 339 9.27 -10.96 -9.04
N GLU A 340 9.84 -11.14 -10.24
CA GLU A 340 9.28 -10.63 -11.49
C GLU A 340 7.93 -11.29 -11.82
N ALA A 341 7.84 -12.61 -11.70
CA ALA A 341 6.60 -13.34 -11.97
C ALA A 341 5.48 -12.97 -11.01
N LEU A 342 5.75 -12.84 -9.70
CA LEU A 342 4.77 -12.44 -8.69
C LEU A 342 4.24 -11.02 -8.93
N SER A 343 5.09 -10.11 -9.38
CA SER A 343 4.64 -8.75 -9.75
C SER A 343 3.65 -8.77 -10.93
N SER A 344 3.85 -9.67 -11.90
CA SER A 344 2.97 -9.85 -13.06
C SER A 344 1.66 -10.61 -12.75
N MET A 345 1.59 -11.35 -11.63
CA MET A 345 0.37 -12.03 -11.19
C MET A 345 -0.70 -11.09 -10.64
N THR A 346 -0.35 -9.82 -10.35
CA THR A 346 -1.31 -8.85 -9.81
C THR A 346 -2.36 -8.51 -10.86
N GLY A 347 -3.63 -8.88 -10.60
CA GLY A 347 -4.74 -8.66 -11.54
C GLY A 347 -4.85 -9.69 -12.67
N ALA A 348 -4.08 -10.77 -12.63
CA ALA A 348 -4.13 -11.82 -13.64
C ALA A 348 -5.43 -12.62 -13.58
N THR A 349 -5.99 -12.96 -14.76
CA THR A 349 -7.24 -13.73 -14.87
C THR A 349 -7.08 -15.22 -14.53
N SER A 350 -5.84 -15.74 -14.57
CA SER A 350 -5.53 -17.15 -14.25
C SER A 350 -4.23 -17.27 -13.45
N PRO A 351 -4.27 -17.09 -12.11
CA PRO A 351 -3.09 -17.20 -11.26
C PRO A 351 -2.39 -18.57 -11.35
N THR A 352 -3.16 -19.66 -11.50
CA THR A 352 -2.63 -21.02 -11.64
C THR A 352 -1.74 -21.17 -12.88
N LEU A 353 -2.18 -20.66 -14.03
CA LEU A 353 -1.38 -20.68 -15.26
C LEU A 353 -0.06 -19.91 -15.09
N HIS A 354 -0.08 -18.76 -14.42
CA HIS A 354 1.13 -17.99 -14.13
C HIS A 354 2.09 -18.76 -13.22
N LEU A 355 1.55 -19.51 -12.27
CA LEU A 355 2.35 -20.35 -11.38
C LEU A 355 3.00 -21.52 -12.13
N GLU A 356 2.27 -22.18 -13.04
CA GLU A 356 2.83 -23.24 -13.90
C GLU A 356 3.94 -22.70 -14.81
N LEU A 357 3.72 -21.53 -15.42
CA LEU A 357 4.74 -20.85 -16.22
C LEU A 357 5.96 -20.43 -15.38
N LEU A 358 5.75 -20.00 -14.13
CA LEU A 358 6.84 -19.72 -13.21
C LEU A 358 7.69 -20.97 -12.96
N MET A 359 7.07 -22.13 -12.67
CA MET A 359 7.82 -23.39 -12.49
C MET A 359 8.63 -23.76 -13.74
N ALA A 360 8.06 -23.59 -14.93
CA ALA A 360 8.78 -23.81 -16.18
C ALA A 360 10.00 -22.89 -16.33
N ARG A 361 9.85 -21.59 -16.00
CA ARG A 361 10.96 -20.61 -16.02
C ARG A 361 12.06 -20.97 -15.01
N LEU A 362 11.68 -21.40 -13.79
CA LEU A 362 12.63 -21.82 -12.76
C LEU A 362 13.45 -23.06 -13.19
N LEU A 363 12.83 -24.02 -13.86
CA LEU A 363 13.53 -25.18 -14.43
C LEU A 363 14.54 -24.77 -15.50
N VAL A 364 14.19 -23.84 -16.38
CA VAL A 364 15.09 -23.31 -17.42
C VAL A 364 16.24 -22.51 -16.83
N SER A 365 15.96 -21.62 -15.85
CA SER A 365 16.99 -20.80 -15.21
C SER A 365 18.05 -21.63 -14.50
N ARG A 366 17.67 -22.76 -13.90
CA ARG A 366 18.62 -23.71 -13.32
C ARG A 366 19.58 -24.31 -14.35
N GLY A 367 19.11 -24.60 -15.56
CA GLY A 367 19.96 -25.12 -16.66
C GLY A 367 21.01 -24.10 -17.14
N GLN A 368 20.77 -22.79 -16.95
CA GLN A 368 21.68 -21.73 -17.35
C GLN A 368 22.79 -21.46 -16.32
N GLY A 369 22.58 -21.79 -15.06
CA GLY A 369 23.61 -21.70 -14.01
C GLY A 369 24.79 -22.66 -14.19
N ALA A 370 24.68 -23.65 -15.08
CA ALA A 370 25.73 -24.61 -15.42
C ALA A 370 26.60 -24.16 -16.62
N VAL A 371 26.36 -23.02 -17.25
CA VAL A 371 27.19 -22.54 -18.36
C VAL A 371 28.42 -21.84 -17.76
N THR A 372 29.47 -22.65 -17.61
CA THR A 372 30.90 -22.36 -17.62
C THR A 372 31.26 -20.90 -17.36
N ALA A 373 31.89 -20.68 -16.18
CA ALA A 373 32.74 -19.50 -15.96
C ALA A 373 33.60 -19.29 -17.24
N PRO A 374 33.69 -18.06 -17.77
CA PRO A 374 34.58 -17.77 -18.85
C PRO A 374 36.00 -18.21 -18.42
N VAL A 375 36.55 -19.15 -19.12
CA VAL A 375 37.96 -19.55 -18.96
C VAL A 375 38.75 -18.28 -19.08
N ALA A 376 39.33 -17.83 -17.97
CA ALA A 376 40.25 -16.70 -17.96
C ALA A 376 41.36 -16.98 -18.98
N PRO A 377 41.62 -16.07 -19.91
CA PRO A 377 42.72 -16.28 -20.86
C PRO A 377 44.00 -16.38 -20.01
N SER A 378 44.69 -17.53 -20.17
CA SER A 378 45.98 -17.81 -19.58
C SER A 378 46.92 -16.65 -19.92
N ARG A 379 47.47 -15.97 -18.89
CA ARG A 379 48.50 -14.97 -19.05
C ARG A 379 49.68 -15.51 -19.86
N PRO A 380 50.10 -14.87 -20.95
CA PRO A 380 51.36 -15.19 -21.58
C PRO A 380 52.53 -14.76 -20.67
N VAL A 381 53.49 -15.67 -20.58
CA VAL A 381 54.75 -15.50 -19.89
C VAL A 381 55.49 -14.29 -20.50
N VAL A 382 55.94 -13.39 -19.64
CA VAL A 382 56.76 -12.22 -20.00
C VAL A 382 58.09 -12.68 -20.57
N ALA A 383 58.37 -12.34 -21.83
CA ALA A 383 59.70 -12.31 -22.40
C ALA A 383 60.18 -10.86 -22.58
N GLU A 384 61.40 -10.62 -22.26
CA GLU A 384 62.21 -9.39 -22.13
C GLU A 384 62.28 -8.55 -23.43
N PRO A 385 62.54 -7.24 -23.38
CA PRO A 385 62.27 -6.28 -24.46
C PRO A 385 63.39 -6.24 -25.52
N ALA A 386 63.04 -6.31 -26.80
CA ALA A 386 63.90 -5.96 -27.93
C ALA A 386 63.40 -4.69 -28.63
N GLN A 387 64.35 -3.91 -29.10
CA GLN A 387 64.30 -2.53 -29.57
C GLN A 387 63.44 -2.26 -30.85
N PRO A 388 63.16 -1.00 -31.20
CA PRO A 388 62.11 -0.58 -32.13
C PRO A 388 62.51 -0.69 -33.59
N VAL A 389 61.62 -1.26 -34.39
CA VAL A 389 61.74 -1.21 -35.86
C VAL A 389 60.46 -0.57 -36.44
N GLN A 390 60.72 0.27 -37.44
CA GLN A 390 59.80 1.21 -38.11
C GLN A 390 58.57 0.56 -38.71
N GLN A 391 57.46 1.29 -38.70
CA GLN A 391 56.20 1.00 -39.35
C GLN A 391 56.30 0.99 -40.87
N PRO A 392 55.63 0.07 -41.54
CA PRO A 392 54.96 0.36 -42.79
C PRO A 392 53.44 0.26 -42.71
N SER A 393 52.77 1.09 -43.50
CA SER A 393 51.33 1.33 -43.58
C SER A 393 50.53 0.06 -43.93
N PRO A 394 49.25 -0.05 -43.46
CA PRO A 394 48.44 -1.25 -43.63
C PRO A 394 47.86 -1.36 -45.02
N PRO A 395 47.74 -2.61 -45.55
CA PRO A 395 46.91 -2.85 -46.73
C PRO A 395 45.43 -3.01 -46.33
N ALA A 396 44.57 -2.58 -47.23
CA ALA A 396 43.12 -2.61 -47.13
C ALA A 396 42.56 -4.02 -46.90
N LEU A 397 41.74 -4.17 -45.88
CA LEU A 397 40.90 -5.35 -45.62
C LEU A 397 39.65 -5.33 -46.50
N ALA A 398 39.36 -6.42 -47.15
CA ALA A 398 38.15 -6.65 -47.89
C ALA A 398 36.93 -6.72 -46.97
N PRO A 399 35.73 -6.31 -47.41
CA PRO A 399 34.55 -6.21 -46.56
C PRO A 399 33.95 -7.60 -46.25
N LEU A 400 33.63 -7.82 -44.96
CA LEU A 400 32.73 -8.85 -44.50
C LEU A 400 31.28 -8.52 -44.88
N PRO A 401 30.39 -9.48 -45.13
CA PRO A 401 29.02 -9.19 -45.57
C PRO A 401 28.23 -8.47 -44.48
N GLU A 402 27.75 -7.27 -44.81
CA GLU A 402 26.76 -6.54 -44.06
C GLU A 402 25.45 -7.32 -43.99
N VAL A 403 24.99 -7.56 -42.76
CA VAL A 403 23.56 -7.83 -42.50
C VAL A 403 22.81 -6.55 -42.84
N ALA A 404 21.92 -6.63 -43.80
CA ALA A 404 21.11 -5.50 -44.25
C ALA A 404 20.31 -4.91 -43.06
N VAL A 405 20.75 -3.74 -42.61
CA VAL A 405 19.93 -2.81 -41.86
C VAL A 405 19.23 -1.98 -42.93
N ASP A 406 17.91 -1.96 -42.89
CA ASP A 406 17.05 -1.22 -43.82
C ASP A 406 17.58 0.20 -44.02
N ALA A 407 17.65 0.58 -45.29
CA ALA A 407 18.12 1.88 -45.73
C ALA A 407 17.22 3.02 -45.17
N PRO A 408 17.78 4.17 -44.81
CA PRO A 408 16.98 5.32 -44.38
C PRO A 408 15.99 5.73 -45.45
N PRO A 409 14.76 6.13 -45.07
CA PRO A 409 13.74 6.55 -46.02
C PRO A 409 14.24 7.71 -46.88
N THR A 410 14.10 7.58 -48.19
CA THR A 410 14.69 8.45 -49.20
C THR A 410 13.91 9.78 -49.38
N GLN A 411 12.90 10.06 -48.59
CA GLN A 411 12.10 11.28 -48.65
C GLN A 411 12.18 12.06 -47.33
N PRO A 412 12.35 13.38 -47.35
CA PRO A 412 12.34 14.19 -46.15
C PRO A 412 10.98 14.08 -45.45
N LEU A 413 10.98 13.98 -44.12
CA LEU A 413 9.75 14.02 -43.31
C LEU A 413 9.05 15.36 -43.54
N THR A 414 7.78 15.31 -43.95
CA THR A 414 6.96 16.49 -44.15
C THR A 414 5.93 16.63 -43.03
N GLU A 415 5.52 17.87 -42.76
CA GLU A 415 4.49 18.14 -41.74
C GLU A 415 3.18 17.37 -41.96
N PRO A 416 2.61 17.29 -43.19
CA PRO A 416 1.43 16.47 -43.44
C PRO A 416 1.65 14.99 -43.14
N ALA A 417 2.81 14.43 -43.50
CA ALA A 417 3.13 13.04 -43.23
C ALA A 417 3.25 12.74 -41.72
N MET A 418 3.71 13.70 -40.92
CA MET A 418 3.78 13.58 -39.47
C MET A 418 2.40 13.68 -38.81
N ILE A 419 1.51 14.54 -39.35
CA ILE A 419 0.11 14.64 -38.89
C ILE A 419 -0.64 13.33 -39.17
N ASP A 420 -0.49 12.77 -40.38
CA ASP A 420 -1.14 11.52 -40.77
C ASP A 420 -0.63 10.31 -39.94
N ALA A 421 0.65 10.30 -39.57
CA ALA A 421 1.26 9.24 -38.77
C ALA A 421 0.97 9.37 -37.26
N TRP A 422 0.49 10.54 -36.80
CA TRP A 422 0.34 10.78 -35.36
C TRP A 422 -0.63 9.84 -34.63
N PRO A 423 -1.79 9.44 -35.19
CA PRO A 423 -2.69 8.48 -34.59
C PRO A 423 -2.02 7.09 -34.39
N GLU A 424 -1.25 6.62 -35.37
CA GLU A 424 -0.53 5.35 -35.34
C GLU A 424 0.60 5.37 -34.28
N ILE A 425 1.29 6.50 -34.15
CA ILE A 425 2.30 6.74 -33.10
C ILE A 425 1.67 6.69 -31.71
N LEU A 426 0.48 7.29 -31.53
CA LEU A 426 -0.24 7.23 -30.27
C LEU A 426 -0.66 5.81 -29.91
N GLU A 427 -1.11 5.02 -30.88
CA GLU A 427 -1.48 3.62 -30.69
C GLU A 427 -0.25 2.78 -30.26
N ALA A 428 0.88 2.92 -30.95
CA ALA A 428 2.14 2.26 -30.60
C ALA A 428 2.66 2.61 -29.18
N ILE A 429 2.44 3.86 -28.73
CA ILE A 429 2.74 4.28 -27.36
C ILE A 429 1.75 3.66 -26.38
N GLY A 430 0.48 3.53 -26.75
CA GLY A 430 -0.56 2.92 -25.94
C GLY A 430 -0.30 1.45 -25.60
N GLU A 431 0.21 0.70 -26.57
CA GLU A 431 0.64 -0.69 -26.38
C GLU A 431 1.81 -0.82 -25.41
N LYS A 432 2.79 0.09 -25.47
CA LYS A 432 3.99 0.04 -24.61
C LYS A 432 3.72 0.61 -23.20
N LYS A 433 2.97 1.72 -23.07
CA LYS A 433 2.76 2.38 -21.78
C LYS A 433 1.48 3.24 -21.72
N ARG A 434 0.42 2.65 -21.18
CA ARG A 434 -0.93 3.26 -21.13
C ARG A 434 -0.98 4.63 -20.42
N GLY A 435 -0.14 4.82 -19.38
CA GLY A 435 -0.07 6.11 -18.66
C GLY A 435 0.55 7.25 -19.47
N VAL A 436 1.49 6.98 -20.40
CA VAL A 436 2.05 7.97 -21.31
C VAL A 436 1.06 8.26 -22.43
N TRP A 437 0.39 7.24 -22.95
CA TRP A 437 -0.68 7.38 -23.93
C TRP A 437 -1.81 8.26 -23.40
N SER A 438 -2.29 8.05 -22.18
CA SER A 438 -3.34 8.87 -21.56
C SER A 438 -2.97 10.36 -21.46
N ALA A 439 -1.70 10.69 -21.29
CA ALA A 439 -1.21 12.07 -21.24
C ALA A 439 -1.09 12.70 -22.65
N LEU A 440 -1.00 11.87 -23.71
CA LEU A 440 -0.91 12.29 -25.09
C LEU A 440 -2.27 12.29 -25.82
N VAL A 441 -3.32 11.74 -25.20
CA VAL A 441 -4.68 11.81 -25.76
C VAL A 441 -5.13 13.27 -25.85
N GLY A 442 -5.58 13.66 -27.04
CA GLY A 442 -5.98 15.05 -27.33
C GLY A 442 -4.82 15.98 -27.70
N THR A 443 -3.62 15.45 -27.93
CA THR A 443 -2.50 16.23 -28.48
C THR A 443 -2.56 16.24 -30.02
N GLU A 444 -2.08 17.34 -30.61
CA GLU A 444 -2.02 17.52 -32.05
C GLU A 444 -0.61 17.96 -32.48
N VAL A 445 -0.20 17.59 -33.68
CA VAL A 445 1.03 18.11 -34.29
C VAL A 445 0.75 19.49 -34.84
N MET A 446 1.40 20.51 -34.28
CA MET A 446 1.21 21.92 -34.66
C MET A 446 2.18 22.39 -35.72
N GLY A 447 3.27 21.66 -35.99
CA GLY A 447 4.23 22.01 -37.02
C GLY A 447 5.50 21.17 -36.98
N LEU A 448 6.25 21.17 -38.05
CA LEU A 448 7.54 20.52 -38.23
C LEU A 448 8.58 21.51 -38.77
N GLU A 449 9.59 21.84 -37.99
CA GLU A 449 10.72 22.68 -38.39
C GLU A 449 12.01 21.84 -38.47
N GLY A 450 12.37 21.36 -39.65
CA GLY A 450 13.50 20.46 -39.85
C GLY A 450 13.31 19.11 -39.15
N ASP A 451 14.05 18.86 -38.07
CA ASP A 451 13.97 17.67 -37.24
C ASP A 451 13.20 17.91 -35.91
N VAL A 452 12.56 19.06 -35.73
CA VAL A 452 11.82 19.42 -34.52
C VAL A 452 10.33 19.45 -34.80
N VAL A 453 9.59 18.52 -34.14
CA VAL A 453 8.13 18.42 -34.15
C VAL A 453 7.56 19.25 -32.99
N THR A 454 6.62 20.16 -33.29
CA THR A 454 5.88 20.88 -32.23
C THR A 454 4.58 20.15 -31.93
N ILE A 455 4.44 19.69 -30.71
CA ILE A 455 3.27 18.95 -30.19
C ILE A 455 2.45 19.90 -29.31
N GLY A 456 1.19 20.11 -29.69
CA GLY A 456 0.21 20.87 -28.91
C GLY A 456 -0.45 20.01 -27.85
N PHE A 457 -0.49 20.51 -26.62
CA PHE A 457 -1.14 19.86 -25.49
C PHE A 457 -2.35 20.64 -25.00
N PRO A 458 -3.44 19.99 -24.60
CA PRO A 458 -4.59 20.66 -23.97
C PRO A 458 -4.24 21.35 -22.65
N SER A 459 -3.19 20.87 -21.95
CA SER A 459 -2.66 21.45 -20.73
C SER A 459 -1.17 21.15 -20.56
N LEU A 460 -0.38 22.13 -20.18
CA LEU A 460 1.05 21.98 -19.91
C LEU A 460 1.36 21.02 -18.75
N THR A 461 0.40 20.81 -17.83
CA THR A 461 0.52 19.84 -16.74
C THR A 461 0.64 18.40 -17.28
N SER A 462 -0.08 18.08 -18.36
CA SER A 462 0.02 16.77 -19.04
C SER A 462 1.38 16.57 -19.69
N ALA A 463 1.99 17.63 -20.20
CA ALA A 463 3.32 17.60 -20.82
C ALA A 463 4.47 17.35 -19.81
N GLU A 464 4.30 17.70 -18.54
CA GLU A 464 5.31 17.43 -17.51
C GLU A 464 5.55 15.93 -17.30
N LEU A 465 4.56 15.09 -17.61
CA LEU A 465 4.70 13.64 -17.52
C LEU A 465 5.77 13.09 -18.47
N LEU A 466 6.03 13.78 -19.58
CA LEU A 466 7.11 13.41 -20.52
C LEU A 466 8.51 13.61 -19.94
N LYS A 467 8.67 14.49 -18.97
CA LYS A 467 9.96 14.75 -18.29
C LYS A 467 10.27 13.71 -17.21
N LYS A 468 9.26 12.96 -16.73
CA LYS A 468 9.45 11.95 -15.69
C LYS A 468 10.21 10.73 -16.23
N PRO A 469 11.12 10.13 -15.47
CA PRO A 469 11.78 8.88 -15.85
C PRO A 469 10.76 7.73 -15.92
N GLN A 470 11.02 6.76 -16.80
CA GLN A 470 10.15 5.57 -16.94
C GLN A 470 10.13 4.68 -15.71
N GLY A 471 11.20 4.75 -14.88
CA GLY A 471 11.41 4.05 -13.62
C GLY A 471 12.77 4.42 -13.03
N PRO A 472 13.15 3.91 -11.84
CA PRO A 472 14.46 4.16 -11.24
C PRO A 472 15.58 3.71 -12.20
N GLY A 473 16.43 4.65 -12.63
CA GLY A 473 17.53 4.39 -13.56
C GLY A 473 17.17 4.25 -15.04
N LEU A 474 15.90 4.41 -15.43
CA LEU A 474 15.43 4.37 -16.82
C LEU A 474 15.34 5.77 -17.45
N ALA A 475 15.39 5.79 -18.80
CA ALA A 475 15.24 7.03 -19.58
C ALA A 475 13.87 7.72 -19.32
N ALA A 476 13.78 9.02 -19.62
CA ALA A 476 12.53 9.76 -19.49
C ALA A 476 11.45 9.23 -20.45
N ASN A 477 10.17 9.41 -20.11
CA ASN A 477 9.04 9.05 -20.97
C ASN A 477 9.11 9.69 -22.37
N ALA A 478 9.78 10.83 -22.48
CA ALA A 478 10.08 11.51 -23.75
C ALA A 478 10.86 10.62 -24.75
N GLU A 479 11.71 9.70 -24.25
CA GLU A 479 12.46 8.80 -25.13
C GLU A 479 11.57 7.73 -25.77
N LEU A 480 10.55 7.28 -25.06
CA LEU A 480 9.55 6.36 -25.59
C LEU A 480 8.75 6.99 -26.75
N VAL A 481 8.44 8.27 -26.64
CA VAL A 481 7.79 9.02 -27.73
C VAL A 481 8.71 9.14 -28.96
N ARG A 482 10.01 9.42 -28.75
CA ARG A 482 11.00 9.47 -29.84
C ARG A 482 11.19 8.13 -30.53
N GLU A 483 11.22 7.05 -29.75
CA GLU A 483 11.34 5.70 -30.26
C GLU A 483 10.10 5.31 -31.08
N ALA A 484 8.91 5.64 -30.62
CA ALA A 484 7.67 5.40 -31.38
C ALA A 484 7.67 6.17 -32.69
N ILE A 485 8.04 7.46 -32.70
CA ILE A 485 8.15 8.25 -33.92
C ILE A 485 9.18 7.65 -34.88
N LEU A 486 10.35 7.24 -34.38
CA LEU A 486 11.39 6.60 -35.19
C LEU A 486 10.89 5.28 -35.80
N THR A 487 10.15 4.48 -35.05
CA THR A 487 9.65 3.18 -35.53
C THR A 487 8.59 3.35 -36.62
N THR A 488 7.68 4.34 -36.46
CA THR A 488 6.57 4.55 -37.41
C THR A 488 7.01 5.35 -38.64
N THR A 489 7.84 6.38 -38.49
CA THR A 489 8.21 7.27 -39.59
C THR A 489 9.59 7.00 -40.18
N GLY A 490 10.45 6.24 -39.52
CA GLY A 490 11.85 6.02 -39.88
C GLY A 490 12.77 7.22 -39.62
N HIS A 491 12.25 8.34 -39.07
CA HIS A 491 13.00 9.57 -38.84
C HIS A 491 13.26 9.82 -37.36
N ARG A 492 14.48 10.25 -37.05
CA ARG A 492 14.85 10.66 -35.70
C ARG A 492 14.52 12.12 -35.48
N VAL A 493 13.55 12.40 -34.59
CA VAL A 493 13.08 13.77 -34.36
C VAL A 493 13.32 14.23 -32.93
N ARG A 494 13.42 15.55 -32.77
CA ARG A 494 13.26 16.23 -31.48
C ARG A 494 11.86 16.80 -31.42
N PHE A 495 11.29 16.98 -30.25
CA PHE A 495 9.98 17.60 -30.13
C PHE A 495 9.98 18.74 -29.12
N LYS A 496 9.15 19.75 -29.41
CA LYS A 496 8.86 20.89 -28.57
C LYS A 496 7.40 20.81 -28.14
N VAL A 497 7.13 21.20 -26.91
CA VAL A 497 5.78 21.18 -26.32
C VAL A 497 5.24 22.60 -26.33
N GLN A 498 3.98 22.75 -26.75
CA GLN A 498 3.24 24.01 -26.76
C GLN A 498 1.81 23.77 -26.26
N GLU A 499 1.20 24.75 -25.63
CA GLU A 499 -0.21 24.71 -25.24
C GLU A 499 -1.11 25.03 -26.43
N LEU A 500 -2.16 24.22 -26.60
CA LEU A 500 -3.17 24.46 -27.63
C LEU A 500 -3.94 25.75 -27.27
N PRO A 501 -4.21 26.63 -28.21
CA PRO A 501 -5.04 27.79 -27.95
C PRO A 501 -6.44 27.35 -27.54
N ALA A 502 -6.98 27.95 -26.46
CA ALA A 502 -8.33 27.66 -25.97
C ALA A 502 -9.35 27.95 -27.09
N THR A 503 -9.92 26.90 -27.64
CA THR A 503 -11.05 27.02 -28.58
C THR A 503 -12.32 27.17 -27.77
N ASP A 504 -12.97 28.34 -27.85
CA ASP A 504 -14.36 28.50 -27.38
C ASP A 504 -15.25 27.48 -28.10
N PRO A 505 -16.13 26.76 -27.39
CA PRO A 505 -17.00 25.80 -28.03
C PRO A 505 -18.11 26.51 -28.81
N THR A 506 -17.90 26.72 -30.12
CA THR A 506 -18.97 27.05 -31.03
C THR A 506 -19.71 25.76 -31.38
N PRO A 507 -21.05 25.68 -31.18
CA PRO A 507 -21.78 24.45 -31.48
C PRO A 507 -21.83 24.25 -33.02
N PRO A 508 -21.59 23.04 -33.55
CA PRO A 508 -21.67 22.77 -34.97
C PRO A 508 -23.12 22.80 -35.44
N ALA A 509 -23.33 23.52 -36.56
CA ALA A 509 -24.59 23.61 -37.26
C ALA A 509 -25.05 22.23 -37.77
N ALA A 510 -26.32 21.93 -37.54
CA ALA A 510 -26.98 20.73 -37.99
C ALA A 510 -26.95 20.61 -39.54
N LYS A 511 -26.56 19.43 -40.02
CA LYS A 511 -26.92 18.94 -41.36
C LYS A 511 -27.90 17.79 -41.17
N GLU A 512 -29.04 17.95 -41.80
CA GLU A 512 -30.16 17.01 -41.91
C GLU A 512 -29.78 15.77 -42.72
N ASP A 513 -30.53 14.71 -42.44
CA ASP A 513 -30.81 13.48 -43.17
C ASP A 513 -29.94 12.23 -42.92
N SER A 514 -30.48 11.36 -42.09
CA SER A 514 -31.08 10.09 -42.53
C SER A 514 -31.59 9.26 -41.34
N LYS A 515 -32.73 8.58 -41.57
CA LYS A 515 -33.53 7.79 -40.66
C LYS A 515 -32.76 6.69 -39.92
N ALA A 516 -32.98 6.58 -38.59
CA ALA A 516 -32.71 5.41 -37.78
C ALA A 516 -33.99 4.92 -37.09
N PRO A 517 -34.13 3.63 -36.78
CA PRO A 517 -35.33 3.09 -36.13
C PRO A 517 -35.28 3.30 -34.62
N GLU A 518 -36.48 3.47 -34.07
CA GLU A 518 -36.78 3.69 -32.65
C GLU A 518 -36.39 2.51 -31.78
N ALA A 519 -35.76 2.83 -30.62
CA ALA A 519 -35.75 1.95 -29.44
C ALA A 519 -36.22 2.77 -28.24
N THR A 520 -37.36 2.41 -27.73
CA THR A 520 -38.06 2.93 -26.55
C THR A 520 -37.34 2.56 -25.27
N GLY A 521 -37.17 3.51 -24.37
CA GLY A 521 -36.66 3.29 -23.01
C GLY A 521 -36.27 4.57 -22.29
N SER A 522 -37.25 5.40 -21.92
CA SER A 522 -37.04 6.62 -21.13
C SER A 522 -36.98 6.32 -19.63
N TRP A 523 -35.91 6.78 -18.99
CA TRP A 523 -35.84 6.90 -17.53
C TRP A 523 -36.36 8.28 -17.13
N PRO A 524 -37.22 8.43 -16.10
CA PRO A 524 -37.70 9.73 -15.67
C PRO A 524 -36.69 10.45 -14.79
N THR A 525 -36.33 11.64 -15.18
CA THR A 525 -35.56 12.61 -14.37
C THR A 525 -36.54 13.30 -13.43
N VAL A 526 -36.36 13.11 -12.12
CA VAL A 526 -37.10 13.83 -11.10
C VAL A 526 -36.34 15.11 -10.76
N LEU A 527 -36.95 16.26 -11.03
CA LEU A 527 -36.49 17.58 -10.58
C LEU A 527 -36.93 17.82 -9.13
N PRO A 528 -36.11 18.45 -8.28
CA PRO A 528 -36.51 18.78 -6.92
C PRO A 528 -37.52 19.97 -6.94
N PRO A 529 -38.48 20.03 -5.98
CA PRO A 529 -39.48 21.09 -5.93
C PRO A 529 -38.88 22.41 -5.44
N LYS A 530 -39.34 23.50 -6.07
CA LYS A 530 -39.09 24.88 -5.68
C LYS A 530 -39.71 25.16 -4.32
N VAL A 531 -38.89 25.74 -3.44
CA VAL A 531 -39.37 26.29 -2.15
C VAL A 531 -39.91 27.68 -2.42
N GLU A 532 -41.21 27.91 -2.16
CA GLU A 532 -41.80 29.24 -2.07
C GLU A 532 -41.67 29.77 -0.63
N GLU A 533 -41.21 31.01 -0.53
CA GLU A 533 -41.19 31.78 0.74
C GLU A 533 -42.61 32.04 1.24
N GLU A 534 -42.91 31.63 2.47
CA GLU A 534 -44.07 32.16 3.20
C GLU A 534 -43.68 32.70 4.58
N LYS A 535 -44.36 33.79 4.88
CA LYS A 535 -44.20 34.83 5.89
C LYS A 535 -44.29 34.33 7.33
N SER A 536 -43.56 35.07 8.17
CA SER A 536 -43.64 35.18 9.63
C SER A 536 -45.08 35.23 10.19
N VAL A 537 -45.36 34.41 11.25
CA VAL A 537 -46.42 34.66 12.23
C VAL A 537 -45.93 34.23 13.62
N GLU A 538 -46.12 35.11 14.53
CA GLU A 538 -46.03 35.24 15.99
C GLU A 538 -45.88 34.02 16.92
N GLU A 539 -45.10 34.25 17.93
CA GLU A 539 -44.96 33.52 19.20
C GLU A 539 -46.30 33.19 19.88
N SER A 540 -46.43 31.95 20.34
CA SER A 540 -47.23 31.62 21.52
C SER A 540 -46.61 30.46 22.29
N GLU A 541 -46.24 30.76 23.55
CA GLU A 541 -45.80 29.80 24.57
C GLU A 541 -46.83 28.68 24.77
N LEU A 542 -46.37 27.44 24.77
CA LEU A 542 -47.06 26.29 25.36
C LEU A 542 -46.09 25.42 26.13
N VAL A 543 -46.23 25.46 27.45
CA VAL A 543 -45.61 24.56 28.41
C VAL A 543 -46.19 23.16 28.23
N VAL A 544 -45.31 22.17 28.01
CA VAL A 544 -45.68 20.73 28.02
C VAL A 544 -44.78 19.99 29.01
N GLU A 545 -45.42 19.39 30.01
CA GLU A 545 -44.81 18.50 31.00
C GLU A 545 -44.27 17.19 30.35
N PRO A 546 -43.28 16.51 30.94
CA PRO A 546 -42.65 15.33 30.31
C PRO A 546 -43.50 14.07 30.56
N GLU A 547 -44.05 13.50 29.49
CA GLU A 547 -44.58 12.14 29.51
C GLU A 547 -43.47 11.12 29.27
N THR A 548 -43.38 10.16 30.16
CA THR A 548 -42.52 8.98 30.11
C THR A 548 -42.91 8.06 28.94
N LEU A 549 -42.06 8.02 27.93
CA LEU A 549 -42.18 7.05 26.83
C LEU A 549 -41.58 5.68 27.25
N ALA A 550 -42.44 4.69 27.44
CA ALA A 550 -42.06 3.28 27.50
C ALA A 550 -41.62 2.81 26.09
N GLY A 551 -40.49 2.14 25.98
CA GLY A 551 -39.97 1.63 24.71
C GLY A 551 -40.77 0.45 24.17
N PRO A 552 -40.76 0.22 22.84
CA PRO A 552 -41.57 -0.84 22.20
C PRO A 552 -41.01 -2.23 22.50
N VAL A 553 -41.92 -3.18 22.66
CA VAL A 553 -41.69 -4.60 22.94
C VAL A 553 -41.13 -5.30 21.70
N ALA A 554 -40.19 -6.23 21.87
CA ALA A 554 -39.36 -6.90 20.85
C ALA A 554 -40.15 -7.65 19.73
N GLY A 555 -41.47 -7.66 19.73
CA GLY A 555 -42.29 -8.32 18.69
C GLY A 555 -42.65 -7.46 17.47
N GLU A 556 -42.52 -6.11 17.57
CA GLU A 556 -42.97 -5.21 16.48
C GLU A 556 -41.87 -4.90 15.44
N LEU A 557 -40.59 -5.14 15.75
CA LEU A 557 -39.47 -4.87 14.82
C LEU A 557 -39.38 -5.87 13.65
N SER A 558 -39.94 -7.08 13.79
CA SER A 558 -39.91 -8.08 12.71
C SER A 558 -40.93 -7.75 11.60
N GLN A 559 -42.07 -7.16 11.92
CA GLN A 559 -43.10 -6.80 10.93
C GLN A 559 -42.75 -5.56 10.10
N VAL A 560 -41.96 -4.65 10.63
CA VAL A 560 -41.51 -3.45 9.89
C VAL A 560 -40.51 -3.82 8.80
N GLY A 561 -39.63 -4.80 9.06
CA GLY A 561 -38.64 -5.27 8.09
C GLY A 561 -39.27 -5.96 6.88
N GLU A 562 -40.33 -6.76 7.08
CA GLU A 562 -41.04 -7.47 6.02
C GLU A 562 -41.85 -6.51 5.12
N ALA A 563 -42.48 -5.50 5.69
CA ALA A 563 -43.22 -4.48 4.96
C ALA A 563 -42.28 -3.67 4.02
N VAL A 564 -41.08 -3.31 4.50
CA VAL A 564 -40.10 -2.58 3.70
C VAL A 564 -39.56 -3.43 2.54
N ILE A 565 -39.34 -4.73 2.75
CA ILE A 565 -38.85 -5.63 1.69
C ILE A 565 -39.93 -5.81 0.59
N ARG A 566 -41.20 -5.91 0.95
CA ARG A 566 -42.28 -5.99 -0.03
C ARG A 566 -42.48 -4.69 -0.82
N GLU A 567 -42.40 -3.55 -0.15
CA GLU A 567 -42.68 -2.25 -0.77
C GLU A 567 -41.53 -1.73 -1.63
N VAL A 568 -40.27 -1.97 -1.21
CA VAL A 568 -39.08 -1.41 -1.88
C VAL A 568 -38.48 -2.38 -2.89
N LEU A 569 -38.51 -3.70 -2.65
CA LEU A 569 -37.86 -4.71 -3.50
C LEU A 569 -38.85 -5.58 -4.30
N GLY A 570 -40.14 -5.42 -4.13
CA GLY A 570 -41.17 -6.19 -4.86
C GLY A 570 -41.13 -7.70 -4.61
N GLY A 571 -40.65 -8.12 -3.43
CA GLY A 571 -40.51 -9.54 -3.08
C GLY A 571 -41.84 -10.19 -2.67
N GLU A 572 -42.13 -11.41 -3.15
CA GLU A 572 -43.26 -12.24 -2.70
C GLU A 572 -42.77 -13.32 -1.74
N LEU A 573 -43.54 -13.54 -0.65
CA LEU A 573 -43.26 -14.58 0.34
C LEU A 573 -43.57 -15.97 -0.28
N ILE A 574 -42.55 -16.83 -0.42
CA ILE A 574 -42.70 -18.15 -1.06
C ILE A 574 -43.12 -19.21 -0.03
N SER A 575 -42.64 -19.12 1.21
CA SER A 575 -43.12 -19.98 2.32
C SER A 575 -42.67 -19.46 3.68
N GLU A 576 -43.44 -19.67 4.73
CA GLU A 576 -43.13 -19.40 6.13
C GLU A 576 -42.95 -20.73 6.87
N ASN A 577 -41.74 -21.07 7.28
CA ASN A 577 -41.47 -22.19 8.20
C ASN A 577 -41.35 -21.65 9.62
N ARG A 578 -42.37 -21.87 10.44
CA ARG A 578 -42.27 -21.69 11.89
C ARG A 578 -41.42 -22.83 12.47
N ILE A 579 -40.34 -22.47 13.10
CA ILE A 579 -39.59 -23.36 13.98
C ILE A 579 -40.31 -23.27 15.35
N ASP A 580 -41.07 -24.30 15.70
CA ASP A 580 -41.62 -24.43 17.04
C ASP A 580 -40.46 -24.76 17.99
N ASP A 581 -40.17 -23.85 18.93
CA ASP A 581 -39.32 -24.10 20.06
C ASP A 581 -40.02 -25.09 21.01
N GLU A 582 -39.71 -26.37 20.91
CA GLU A 582 -39.92 -27.36 21.97
C GLU A 582 -38.58 -27.90 22.45
N ASN A 583 -38.28 -27.59 23.72
CA ASN A 583 -37.38 -28.06 24.78
C ASN A 583 -36.17 -27.19 25.07
#